data_f8f8adab61183409a15cdce1267d040b
#
_entry.id   f8f8adab61183409a15cdce1267d040b
#
_cell.length_a   1.000
_cell.length_b   1.000
_cell.length_c   1.000
_cell.angle_alpha   90.00
_cell.angle_beta   90.00
_cell.angle_gamma   90.00
#
_symmetry.space_group_name_H-M   'P 1'
#
loop_
_entity.id
_entity.type
_entity.pdbx_description
1 polymer ?
#
loop_
_entity_poly.entity_id
_entity_poly.type
_entity_poly.pdbx_seq_one_letter_code
_entity_poly.pdbx_strand_id
1 'polypeptide(L)'
;MKNTQKVALVVGAQGVIGRGLVDHLLTLDEWEVTCLSRRGGTDASAGSMFEGRLRHIAVDLLDPEDTHRKLSGLREVTHIFYAAYQDRPTWAELVPPNLAMLVNVVEAVEPIAPHLCHISLMQGYKVYGAHLGPFKTPARESDPNHMPPEFNIDQQNFLEARQRGKNWTWSAIRPSVVGGFALGNPMNLTMVIAVYASISKELGLPLRFPGKPGAYDKLMEMTDAGLLAKATVWAATDERCSNQAFNITNGDLFRWNDMWPKLARWFELEVAPPLPMSLEVIMADKEPLWNAMMAKYGLKYNYKEVSSWVFGDFVFSWDYDMFGDGSKARRFGFHEFIDTEEMFFRIFGNFRERRVIP
;
A
#
# COMPACT_ATOMS: atom_id res chain seq x y z
N MET A 1 -13.94 -13.18 -30.48
CA MET A 1 -12.60 -12.62 -30.21
C MET A 1 -11.95 -13.56 -29.21
N LYS A 2 -10.77 -14.10 -29.50
CA LYS A 2 -10.04 -14.93 -28.51
C LYS A 2 -9.73 -14.02 -27.31
N ASN A 3 -10.25 -14.35 -26.13
CA ASN A 3 -9.91 -13.70 -24.88
C ASN A 3 -8.40 -13.93 -24.72
N THR A 4 -7.58 -12.93 -25.02
CA THR A 4 -6.13 -13.05 -24.90
C THR A 4 -5.83 -13.00 -23.40
N GLN A 5 -5.37 -14.11 -22.84
CA GLN A 5 -4.96 -14.25 -21.46
C GLN A 5 -3.97 -13.13 -21.12
N LYS A 6 -4.25 -12.37 -20.06
CA LYS A 6 -3.36 -11.35 -19.55
C LYS A 6 -2.49 -11.95 -18.44
N VAL A 7 -1.21 -11.63 -18.43
CA VAL A 7 -0.27 -12.10 -17.43
C VAL A 7 0.28 -10.92 -16.62
N ALA A 8 -0.08 -10.86 -15.36
CA ALA A 8 0.36 -9.84 -14.43
C ALA A 8 1.62 -10.28 -13.69
N LEU A 9 2.64 -9.42 -13.67
CA LEU A 9 3.78 -9.51 -12.78
C LEU A 9 3.58 -8.51 -11.64
N VAL A 10 3.21 -8.99 -10.44
CA VAL A 10 3.01 -8.15 -9.25
C VAL A 10 4.28 -8.11 -8.43
N VAL A 11 4.95 -6.97 -8.42
CA VAL A 11 6.23 -6.74 -7.74
C VAL A 11 5.97 -6.13 -6.37
N GLY A 12 6.42 -6.78 -5.29
CA GLY A 12 6.07 -6.42 -3.93
C GLY A 12 4.74 -7.02 -3.44
N ALA A 13 4.40 -8.22 -3.93
CA ALA A 13 3.13 -8.89 -3.76
C ALA A 13 2.71 -9.16 -2.29
N GLN A 14 3.64 -9.14 -1.32
CA GLN A 14 3.33 -9.38 0.10
C GLN A 14 3.04 -8.08 0.89
N GLY A 15 3.26 -6.91 0.31
CA GLY A 15 2.87 -5.63 0.90
C GLY A 15 1.35 -5.40 0.84
N VAL A 16 0.84 -4.41 1.57
CA VAL A 16 -0.60 -4.11 1.62
C VAL A 16 -1.19 -3.84 0.24
N ILE A 17 -0.47 -3.12 -0.60
CA ILE A 17 -0.88 -2.77 -1.97
C ILE A 17 -0.78 -3.99 -2.88
N GLY A 18 0.40 -4.66 -2.90
CA GLY A 18 0.62 -5.82 -3.75
C GLY A 18 -0.33 -6.97 -3.47
N ARG A 19 -0.66 -7.20 -2.18
CA ARG A 19 -1.65 -8.21 -1.80
C ARG A 19 -3.05 -7.86 -2.31
N GLY A 20 -3.48 -6.61 -2.12
CA GLY A 20 -4.76 -6.15 -2.68
C GLY A 20 -4.85 -6.32 -4.19
N LEU A 21 -3.74 -6.06 -4.92
CA LEU A 21 -3.65 -6.29 -6.36
C LEU A 21 -3.78 -7.78 -6.72
N VAL A 22 -3.05 -8.67 -6.03
CA VAL A 22 -3.13 -10.11 -6.26
C VAL A 22 -4.54 -10.62 -6.00
N ASP A 23 -5.13 -10.26 -4.87
CA ASP A 23 -6.47 -10.67 -4.49
C ASP A 23 -7.50 -10.21 -5.53
N HIS A 24 -7.40 -8.96 -6.01
CA HIS A 24 -8.30 -8.45 -7.05
C HIS A 24 -8.10 -9.11 -8.40
N LEU A 25 -6.86 -9.25 -8.89
CA LEU A 25 -6.56 -9.88 -10.19
C LEU A 25 -7.06 -11.32 -10.24
N LEU A 26 -7.00 -12.06 -9.14
CA LEU A 26 -7.50 -13.43 -9.07
C LEU A 26 -9.03 -13.53 -9.14
N THR A 27 -9.78 -12.45 -8.87
CA THR A 27 -11.23 -12.40 -9.10
C THR A 27 -11.61 -12.24 -10.58
N LEU A 28 -10.65 -11.92 -11.44
CA LEU A 28 -10.83 -11.67 -12.88
C LEU A 28 -10.31 -12.88 -13.66
N ASP A 29 -11.18 -13.55 -14.39
CA ASP A 29 -10.87 -14.83 -15.06
C ASP A 29 -9.81 -14.72 -16.16
N GLU A 30 -9.67 -13.54 -16.77
CA GLU A 30 -8.72 -13.28 -17.85
C GLU A 30 -7.27 -13.05 -17.38
N TRP A 31 -6.98 -13.09 -16.05
CA TRP A 31 -5.67 -12.84 -15.52
C TRP A 31 -4.98 -14.07 -14.94
N GLU A 32 -3.72 -14.25 -15.30
CA GLU A 32 -2.74 -15.05 -14.57
C GLU A 32 -1.80 -14.12 -13.78
N VAL A 33 -1.37 -14.54 -12.60
CA VAL A 33 -0.61 -13.68 -11.68
C VAL A 33 0.70 -14.35 -11.28
N THR A 34 1.81 -13.67 -11.59
CA THR A 34 3.12 -13.99 -11.06
C THR A 34 3.50 -12.98 -9.99
N CYS A 35 3.72 -13.44 -8.77
CA CYS A 35 4.07 -12.64 -7.60
C CYS A 35 5.57 -12.61 -7.37
N LEU A 36 6.15 -11.42 -7.20
CA LEU A 36 7.54 -11.25 -6.77
C LEU A 36 7.59 -10.74 -5.33
N SER A 37 8.38 -11.38 -4.50
CA SER A 37 8.70 -10.93 -3.15
C SER A 37 10.02 -11.54 -2.67
N ARG A 38 10.64 -10.97 -1.63
CA ARG A 38 11.89 -11.52 -1.05
C ARG A 38 11.67 -12.88 -0.38
N ARG A 39 10.50 -13.08 0.20
CA ARG A 39 10.08 -14.35 0.80
C ARG A 39 9.17 -15.07 -0.18
N GLY A 40 9.37 -16.35 -0.39
CA GLY A 40 8.45 -17.16 -1.19
C GLY A 40 7.02 -17.08 -0.63
N GLY A 41 6.05 -17.37 -1.47
CA GLY A 41 4.64 -17.40 -1.05
C GLY A 41 4.41 -18.48 0.02
N THR A 42 3.85 -18.08 1.16
CA THR A 42 3.54 -18.97 2.31
C THR A 42 2.05 -19.03 2.64
N ASP A 43 1.19 -18.30 1.94
CA ASP A 43 -0.25 -18.34 2.20
C ASP A 43 -0.90 -19.54 1.49
N ALA A 44 -0.92 -20.66 2.19
CA ALA A 44 -1.65 -21.87 1.80
C ALA A 44 -3.18 -21.65 1.62
N SER A 45 -3.71 -20.50 2.03
CA SER A 45 -5.15 -20.21 1.91
C SER A 45 -5.60 -19.84 0.50
N ALA A 46 -4.70 -19.40 -0.37
CA ALA A 46 -5.01 -19.15 -1.79
C ALA A 46 -4.73 -20.38 -2.69
N GLY A 47 -3.98 -21.35 -2.20
CA GLY A 47 -3.37 -22.39 -3.03
C GLY A 47 -4.33 -23.35 -3.74
N SER A 48 -5.49 -23.69 -3.16
CA SER A 48 -6.36 -24.71 -3.76
C SER A 48 -7.44 -24.14 -4.70
N MET A 49 -7.79 -22.86 -4.59
CA MET A 49 -8.86 -22.24 -5.38
C MET A 49 -8.37 -21.63 -6.69
N PHE A 50 -7.07 -21.31 -6.79
CA PHE A 50 -6.44 -20.64 -7.94
C PHE A 50 -5.29 -21.46 -8.53
N GLU A 51 -5.33 -22.79 -8.37
CA GLU A 51 -4.30 -23.71 -8.86
C GLU A 51 -4.08 -23.50 -10.37
N GLY A 52 -2.84 -23.16 -10.76
CA GLY A 52 -2.47 -22.87 -12.14
C GLY A 52 -2.50 -21.38 -12.55
N ARG A 53 -3.22 -20.51 -11.82
CA ARG A 53 -3.29 -19.07 -12.14
C ARG A 53 -2.40 -18.20 -11.26
N LEU A 54 -1.84 -18.73 -10.19
CA LEU A 54 -0.99 -17.99 -9.25
C LEU A 54 0.39 -18.65 -9.14
N ARG A 55 1.44 -17.89 -9.40
CA ARG A 55 2.83 -18.31 -9.26
C ARG A 55 3.59 -17.36 -8.35
N HIS A 56 4.50 -17.87 -7.52
CA HIS A 56 5.37 -17.07 -6.66
C HIS A 56 6.84 -17.29 -7.02
N ILE A 57 7.59 -16.21 -7.11
CA ILE A 57 9.04 -16.21 -7.31
C ILE A 57 9.68 -15.42 -6.18
N ALA A 58 10.54 -16.07 -5.39
CA ALA A 58 11.36 -15.41 -4.40
C ALA A 58 12.59 -14.80 -5.06
N VAL A 59 12.75 -13.47 -4.96
CA VAL A 59 13.85 -12.74 -5.62
C VAL A 59 14.31 -11.57 -4.78
N ASP A 60 15.60 -11.34 -4.75
CA ASP A 60 16.19 -10.09 -4.25
C ASP A 60 16.33 -9.11 -5.41
N LEU A 61 15.45 -8.11 -5.46
CA LEU A 61 15.46 -7.11 -6.53
C LEU A 61 16.63 -6.14 -6.46
N LEU A 62 17.40 -6.13 -5.36
CA LEU A 62 18.64 -5.35 -5.25
C LEU A 62 19.84 -6.08 -5.86
N ASP A 63 19.72 -7.38 -6.10
CA ASP A 63 20.72 -8.17 -6.83
C ASP A 63 20.30 -8.29 -8.32
N PRO A 64 20.98 -7.57 -9.24
CA PRO A 64 20.66 -7.61 -10.66
C PRO A 64 20.81 -9.01 -11.28
N GLU A 65 21.82 -9.79 -10.84
CA GLU A 65 22.07 -11.13 -11.37
C GLU A 65 21.00 -12.12 -10.92
N ASP A 66 20.59 -12.08 -9.63
CA ASP A 66 19.49 -12.88 -9.12
C ASP A 66 18.18 -12.53 -9.82
N THR A 67 17.92 -11.22 -10.00
CA THR A 67 16.73 -10.73 -10.72
C THR A 67 16.72 -11.24 -12.15
N HIS A 68 17.80 -11.05 -12.91
CA HIS A 68 17.88 -11.48 -14.30
C HIS A 68 17.71 -12.99 -14.45
N ARG A 69 18.42 -13.77 -13.62
CA ARG A 69 18.35 -15.23 -13.61
C ARG A 69 16.93 -15.74 -13.35
N LYS A 70 16.26 -15.20 -12.32
CA LYS A 70 14.94 -15.68 -11.89
C LYS A 70 13.81 -15.23 -12.79
N LEU A 71 13.95 -14.08 -13.45
CA LEU A 71 12.93 -13.54 -14.34
C LEU A 71 13.14 -13.92 -15.80
N SER A 72 14.24 -14.58 -16.18
CA SER A 72 14.60 -14.92 -17.57
C SER A 72 13.57 -15.77 -18.33
N GLY A 73 12.67 -16.44 -17.62
CA GLY A 73 11.58 -17.25 -18.23
C GLY A 73 10.26 -16.53 -18.41
N LEU A 74 10.12 -15.25 -17.98
CA LEU A 74 8.83 -14.54 -17.93
C LEU A 74 8.49 -13.87 -19.28
N ARG A 75 8.45 -14.65 -20.35
CA ARG A 75 8.18 -14.17 -21.72
C ARG A 75 6.70 -13.82 -21.96
N GLU A 76 5.82 -14.39 -21.18
CA GLU A 76 4.37 -14.24 -21.27
C GLU A 76 3.83 -12.96 -20.58
N VAL A 77 4.65 -12.26 -19.81
CA VAL A 77 4.22 -11.06 -19.07
C VAL A 77 3.69 -10.00 -20.01
N THR A 78 2.46 -9.55 -19.73
CA THR A 78 1.80 -8.47 -20.45
C THR A 78 1.71 -7.18 -19.63
N HIS A 79 1.67 -7.27 -18.32
CA HIS A 79 1.55 -6.13 -17.42
C HIS A 79 2.47 -6.29 -16.20
N ILE A 80 3.19 -5.22 -15.86
CA ILE A 80 3.97 -5.13 -14.62
C ILE A 80 3.25 -4.18 -13.67
N PHE A 81 2.91 -4.67 -12.48
CA PHE A 81 2.36 -3.86 -11.39
C PHE A 81 3.43 -3.72 -10.31
N TYR A 82 4.07 -2.56 -10.28
CA TYR A 82 5.22 -2.33 -9.41
C TYR A 82 4.82 -1.60 -8.12
N ALA A 83 4.89 -2.32 -6.99
CA ALA A 83 4.59 -1.82 -5.65
C ALA A 83 5.68 -2.22 -4.62
N ALA A 84 6.90 -2.57 -5.09
CA ALA A 84 8.01 -2.86 -4.18
C ALA A 84 8.57 -1.59 -3.56
N TYR A 85 8.92 -1.69 -2.28
CA TYR A 85 9.51 -0.62 -1.48
C TYR A 85 10.56 -1.17 -0.53
N GLN A 86 11.67 -0.45 -0.42
CA GLN A 86 12.72 -0.70 0.54
C GLN A 86 12.89 0.53 1.44
N ASP A 87 12.65 0.36 2.73
CA ASP A 87 12.81 1.44 3.70
C ASP A 87 14.29 1.78 3.97
N ARG A 88 14.55 3.06 4.29
CA ARG A 88 15.86 3.59 4.67
C ARG A 88 15.67 4.74 5.68
N PRO A 89 16.67 5.02 6.52
CA PRO A 89 16.58 6.06 7.56
C PRO A 89 16.37 7.49 7.03
N THR A 90 16.91 7.80 5.87
CA THR A 90 16.81 9.16 5.28
C THR A 90 16.18 9.15 3.88
N TRP A 91 15.61 10.28 3.48
CA TRP A 91 15.00 10.43 2.16
C TRP A 91 16.03 10.23 1.03
N ALA A 92 17.26 10.68 1.22
CA ALA A 92 18.33 10.50 0.24
C ALA A 92 18.73 9.03 0.08
N GLU A 93 18.80 8.29 1.18
CA GLU A 93 19.13 6.86 1.16
C GLU A 93 18.02 5.98 0.57
N LEU A 94 16.77 6.49 0.52
CA LEU A 94 15.65 5.78 -0.13
C LEU A 94 15.83 5.70 -1.65
N VAL A 95 16.46 6.70 -2.28
CA VAL A 95 16.49 6.81 -3.75
C VAL A 95 17.24 5.64 -4.40
N PRO A 96 18.52 5.36 -4.08
CA PRO A 96 19.28 4.35 -4.81
C PRO A 96 18.64 2.96 -4.81
N PRO A 97 18.24 2.37 -3.67
CA PRO A 97 17.71 1.01 -3.67
C PRO A 97 16.32 0.94 -4.33
N ASN A 98 15.45 1.95 -4.13
CA ASN A 98 14.11 1.91 -4.71
C ASN A 98 14.13 2.12 -6.23
N LEU A 99 15.02 2.97 -6.75
CA LEU A 99 15.23 3.10 -8.19
C LEU A 99 15.85 1.82 -8.79
N ALA A 100 16.90 1.28 -8.16
CA ALA A 100 17.59 0.09 -8.64
C ALA A 100 16.65 -1.13 -8.76
N MET A 101 15.77 -1.34 -7.78
CA MET A 101 14.80 -2.44 -7.83
C MET A 101 13.85 -2.35 -9.03
N LEU A 102 13.37 -1.15 -9.36
CA LEU A 102 12.53 -0.94 -10.54
C LEU A 102 13.31 -1.17 -11.83
N VAL A 103 14.51 -0.59 -11.94
CA VAL A 103 15.39 -0.74 -13.09
C VAL A 103 15.68 -2.22 -13.35
N ASN A 104 16.10 -2.97 -12.32
CA ASN A 104 16.42 -4.38 -12.44
C ASN A 104 15.24 -5.22 -12.94
N VAL A 105 14.02 -4.95 -12.46
CA VAL A 105 12.81 -5.66 -12.95
C VAL A 105 12.53 -5.32 -14.41
N VAL A 106 12.53 -4.04 -14.78
CA VAL A 106 12.21 -3.61 -16.13
C VAL A 106 13.28 -4.12 -17.12
N GLU A 107 14.56 -4.02 -16.79
CA GLU A 107 15.65 -4.50 -17.65
C GLU A 107 15.70 -6.02 -17.80
N ALA A 108 15.23 -6.77 -16.79
CA ALA A 108 15.13 -8.23 -16.88
C ALA A 108 13.92 -8.69 -17.73
N VAL A 109 12.78 -7.99 -17.67
CA VAL A 109 11.53 -8.46 -18.27
C VAL A 109 11.25 -7.84 -19.64
N GLU A 110 11.45 -6.53 -19.81
CA GLU A 110 11.13 -5.82 -21.07
C GLU A 110 11.76 -6.45 -22.30
N PRO A 111 13.05 -6.83 -22.32
CA PRO A 111 13.67 -7.38 -23.52
C PRO A 111 13.16 -8.76 -23.95
N ILE A 112 12.58 -9.50 -23.03
CA ILE A 112 12.14 -10.88 -23.25
C ILE A 112 10.63 -11.06 -23.36
N ALA A 113 9.84 -10.05 -22.97
CA ALA A 113 8.38 -10.07 -22.97
C ALA A 113 7.80 -9.29 -24.18
N PRO A 114 7.66 -9.93 -25.36
CA PRO A 114 7.27 -9.25 -26.59
C PRO A 114 5.83 -8.71 -26.56
N HIS A 115 5.02 -9.16 -25.61
CA HIS A 115 3.63 -8.74 -25.41
C HIS A 115 3.45 -7.80 -24.21
N LEU A 116 4.55 -7.24 -23.68
CA LEU A 116 4.45 -6.22 -22.62
C LEU A 116 3.67 -5.00 -23.13
N CYS A 117 2.53 -4.71 -22.47
CA CYS A 117 1.62 -3.63 -22.83
C CYS A 117 1.70 -2.45 -21.86
N HIS A 118 1.92 -2.74 -20.56
CA HIS A 118 1.81 -1.71 -19.54
C HIS A 118 2.70 -1.96 -18.32
N ILE A 119 3.22 -0.86 -17.75
CA ILE A 119 3.94 -0.85 -16.48
C ILE A 119 3.24 0.14 -15.54
N SER A 120 2.59 -0.36 -14.50
CA SER A 120 1.98 0.46 -13.46
C SER A 120 2.97 0.70 -12.32
N LEU A 121 3.22 1.96 -11.99
CA LEU A 121 4.10 2.38 -10.91
C LEU A 121 3.27 2.87 -9.73
N MET A 122 3.42 2.24 -8.56
CA MET A 122 2.83 2.72 -7.32
C MET A 122 3.69 3.84 -6.74
N GLN A 123 3.06 4.98 -6.48
CA GLN A 123 3.65 6.14 -5.85
C GLN A 123 2.90 6.49 -4.54
N GLY A 124 2.74 7.76 -4.26
CA GLY A 124 1.98 8.30 -3.14
C GLY A 124 2.20 9.82 -3.05
N TYR A 125 1.67 10.45 -2.01
CA TYR A 125 1.72 11.92 -1.87
C TYR A 125 3.10 12.46 -1.50
N LYS A 126 4.10 11.61 -1.33
CA LYS A 126 5.50 12.07 -1.23
C LYS A 126 5.91 12.88 -2.46
N VAL A 127 5.38 12.58 -3.64
CA VAL A 127 5.62 13.36 -4.87
C VAL A 127 5.20 14.83 -4.77
N TYR A 128 4.28 15.15 -3.84
CA TYR A 128 3.81 16.50 -3.54
C TYR A 128 4.54 17.14 -2.34
N GLY A 129 5.52 16.45 -1.76
CA GLY A 129 6.21 16.90 -0.55
C GLY A 129 5.45 16.67 0.75
N ALA A 130 4.37 15.89 0.73
CA ALA A 130 3.51 15.64 1.89
C ALA A 130 4.23 15.05 3.11
N HIS A 131 5.38 14.41 2.91
CA HIS A 131 6.22 13.85 3.97
C HIS A 131 7.14 14.89 4.66
N LEU A 132 7.25 16.08 4.11
CA LEU A 132 8.12 17.14 4.62
C LEU A 132 7.37 18.20 5.44
N GLY A 133 6.05 18.21 5.39
CA GLY A 133 5.21 19.18 6.10
C GLY A 133 4.02 19.66 5.28
N PRO A 134 3.43 20.80 5.62
CA PRO A 134 2.30 21.36 4.89
C PRO A 134 2.62 21.53 3.40
N PHE A 135 1.71 21.07 2.55
CA PHE A 135 1.81 21.16 1.10
C PHE A 135 0.49 21.69 0.52
N LYS A 136 0.48 22.00 -0.77
CA LYS A 136 -0.72 22.49 -1.43
C LYS A 136 -1.83 21.41 -1.40
N THR A 137 -2.97 21.73 -0.80
CA THR A 137 -4.18 20.89 -0.78
C THR A 137 -5.38 21.64 -1.43
N PRO A 138 -6.20 20.93 -2.23
CA PRO A 138 -6.01 19.58 -2.72
C PRO A 138 -4.82 19.48 -3.69
N ALA A 139 -3.99 18.44 -3.53
CA ALA A 139 -2.88 18.17 -4.44
C ALA A 139 -3.40 17.61 -5.78
N ARG A 140 -2.80 18.03 -6.89
CA ARG A 140 -3.19 17.60 -8.23
C ARG A 140 -2.02 16.97 -8.97
N GLU A 141 -2.32 16.06 -9.87
CA GLU A 141 -1.30 15.38 -10.68
C GLU A 141 -0.50 16.34 -11.56
N SER A 142 -1.04 17.51 -11.86
CA SER A 142 -0.38 18.61 -12.59
C SER A 142 0.46 19.53 -11.74
N ASP A 143 0.47 19.35 -10.41
CA ASP A 143 1.31 20.17 -9.53
C ASP A 143 2.79 19.85 -9.79
N PRO A 144 3.68 20.85 -9.68
CA PRO A 144 5.09 20.63 -9.92
C PRO A 144 5.69 19.65 -8.91
N ASN A 145 6.73 18.93 -9.35
CA ASN A 145 7.49 18.06 -8.48
C ASN A 145 8.09 18.84 -7.31
N HIS A 146 8.11 18.18 -6.15
CA HIS A 146 8.73 18.75 -4.96
C HIS A 146 10.27 18.69 -5.04
N MET A 147 10.93 19.36 -4.11
CA MET A 147 12.40 19.35 -4.00
C MET A 147 12.92 17.92 -3.78
N PRO A 148 13.91 17.49 -4.57
CA PRO A 148 14.57 16.20 -4.36
C PRO A 148 15.36 16.18 -3.02
N PRO A 149 15.67 14.99 -2.46
CA PRO A 149 15.50 13.68 -3.10
C PRO A 149 14.11 13.10 -2.91
N GLU A 150 13.51 12.51 -3.99
CA GLU A 150 12.24 11.80 -3.91
C GLU A 150 12.21 10.65 -4.95
N PHE A 151 12.31 9.41 -4.48
CA PHE A 151 12.52 8.24 -5.33
C PHE A 151 11.36 7.93 -6.29
N ASN A 152 10.11 8.29 -5.96
CA ASN A 152 8.99 8.06 -6.87
C ASN A 152 9.09 8.90 -8.14
N ILE A 153 9.65 10.12 -8.01
CA ILE A 153 9.92 11.00 -9.16
C ILE A 153 11.02 10.39 -10.03
N ASP A 154 12.10 9.90 -9.43
CA ASP A 154 13.19 9.26 -10.17
C ASP A 154 12.73 7.98 -10.87
N GLN A 155 11.87 7.19 -10.23
CA GLN A 155 11.26 6.02 -10.83
C GLN A 155 10.35 6.38 -12.02
N GLN A 156 9.53 7.42 -11.91
CA GLN A 156 8.70 7.90 -13.00
C GLN A 156 9.54 8.42 -14.16
N ASN A 157 10.56 9.23 -13.90
CA ASN A 157 11.49 9.73 -14.90
C ASN A 157 12.20 8.59 -15.65
N PHE A 158 12.58 7.52 -14.95
CA PHE A 158 13.14 6.33 -15.57
C PHE A 158 12.15 5.68 -16.53
N LEU A 159 10.89 5.44 -16.11
CA LEU A 159 9.86 4.84 -16.97
C LEU A 159 9.55 5.72 -18.19
N GLU A 160 9.43 7.04 -18.01
CA GLU A 160 9.20 8.00 -19.11
C GLU A 160 10.34 7.98 -20.14
N ALA A 161 11.58 7.94 -19.65
CA ALA A 161 12.75 7.86 -20.55
C ALA A 161 12.83 6.51 -21.27
N ARG A 162 12.57 5.41 -20.55
CA ARG A 162 12.65 4.05 -21.09
C ARG A 162 11.55 3.74 -22.07
N GLN A 163 10.36 4.31 -21.89
CA GLN A 163 9.18 4.11 -22.74
C GLN A 163 9.32 4.73 -24.14
N ARG A 164 10.17 5.73 -24.33
CA ARG A 164 10.31 6.44 -25.62
C ARG A 164 10.59 5.47 -26.77
N GLY A 165 9.71 5.46 -27.77
CA GLY A 165 9.82 4.57 -28.93
C GLY A 165 9.45 3.10 -28.65
N LYS A 166 8.81 2.80 -27.52
CA LYS A 166 8.31 1.47 -27.17
C LYS A 166 6.79 1.39 -27.33
N ASN A 167 6.28 0.18 -27.46
CA ASN A 167 4.85 -0.08 -27.64
C ASN A 167 4.09 -0.20 -26.30
N TRP A 168 4.78 -0.37 -25.16
CA TRP A 168 4.14 -0.39 -23.86
C TRP A 168 3.90 1.02 -23.33
N THR A 169 2.93 1.16 -22.43
CA THR A 169 2.57 2.41 -21.77
C THR A 169 2.84 2.31 -20.25
N TRP A 170 2.76 3.42 -19.54
CA TRP A 170 2.87 3.41 -18.09
C TRP A 170 1.72 4.18 -17.42
N SER A 171 1.49 3.90 -16.14
CA SER A 171 0.68 4.74 -15.27
C SER A 171 1.35 4.89 -13.91
N ALA A 172 1.22 6.07 -13.29
CA ALA A 172 1.66 6.33 -11.93
C ALA A 172 0.43 6.51 -11.02
N ILE A 173 0.26 5.60 -10.06
CA ILE A 173 -0.88 5.59 -9.16
C ILE A 173 -0.45 6.18 -7.82
N ARG A 174 -1.15 7.23 -7.38
CA ARG A 174 -0.81 8.05 -6.21
C ARG A 174 -1.90 7.91 -5.14
N PRO A 175 -1.86 6.86 -4.30
CA PRO A 175 -2.75 6.76 -3.16
C PRO A 175 -2.35 7.72 -2.04
N SER A 176 -3.30 7.98 -1.14
CA SER A 176 -3.04 8.46 0.21
C SER A 176 -2.60 7.28 1.10
N VAL A 177 -2.79 7.37 2.42
CA VAL A 177 -2.49 6.25 3.34
C VAL A 177 -3.33 5.02 2.99
N VAL A 178 -2.67 3.90 2.71
CA VAL A 178 -3.37 2.68 2.27
C VAL A 178 -3.77 1.83 3.46
N GLY A 179 -5.07 1.51 3.54
CA GLY A 179 -5.63 0.55 4.51
C GLY A 179 -5.84 -0.83 3.88
N GLY A 180 -5.43 -1.89 4.57
CA GLY A 180 -5.60 -3.27 4.10
C GLY A 180 -4.89 -4.29 4.98
N PHE A 181 -4.92 -5.56 4.56
CA PHE A 181 -4.24 -6.64 5.28
C PHE A 181 -2.84 -6.88 4.70
N ALA A 182 -1.83 -6.77 5.55
CA ALA A 182 -0.48 -7.27 5.29
C ALA A 182 0.27 -7.48 6.62
N LEU A 183 1.11 -8.50 6.67
CA LEU A 183 1.94 -8.82 7.84
C LEU A 183 3.38 -8.35 7.62
N GLY A 184 4.00 -7.87 8.69
CA GLY A 184 5.38 -7.36 8.63
C GLY A 184 5.56 -6.21 7.62
N ASN A 185 4.49 -5.47 7.35
CA ASN A 185 4.52 -4.28 6.50
C ASN A 185 4.71 -3.03 7.38
N PRO A 186 5.76 -2.25 7.17
CA PRO A 186 6.04 -1.08 7.99
C PRO A 186 5.06 0.08 7.79
N MET A 187 4.26 0.10 6.71
CA MET A 187 3.34 1.18 6.37
C MET A 187 1.88 0.69 6.36
N ASN A 188 1.37 0.26 7.52
CA ASN A 188 -0.02 -0.21 7.67
C ASN A 188 -0.71 0.44 8.87
N LEU A 189 -1.34 1.61 8.65
CA LEU A 189 -1.99 2.37 9.70
C LEU A 189 -3.19 1.62 10.32
N THR A 190 -3.94 0.88 9.53
CA THR A 190 -5.09 0.11 10.05
C THR A 190 -4.63 -0.96 11.04
N MET A 191 -3.47 -1.58 10.80
CA MET A 191 -2.86 -2.52 11.73
C MET A 191 -2.40 -1.81 13.02
N VAL A 192 -1.73 -0.67 12.89
CA VAL A 192 -1.31 0.15 14.05
C VAL A 192 -2.50 0.46 14.96
N ILE A 193 -3.59 0.98 14.40
CA ILE A 193 -4.80 1.33 15.17
C ILE A 193 -5.41 0.09 15.83
N ALA A 194 -5.55 -1.00 15.08
CA ALA A 194 -6.18 -2.22 15.56
C ALA A 194 -5.40 -2.86 16.74
N VAL A 195 -4.08 -2.92 16.63
CA VAL A 195 -3.23 -3.49 17.68
C VAL A 195 -3.17 -2.56 18.90
N TYR A 196 -3.06 -1.23 18.69
CA TYR A 196 -3.10 -0.24 19.76
C TYR A 196 -4.42 -0.31 20.55
N ALA A 197 -5.56 -0.36 19.86
CA ALA A 197 -6.87 -0.48 20.49
C ALA A 197 -7.02 -1.81 21.24
N SER A 198 -6.54 -2.92 20.67
CA SER A 198 -6.58 -4.24 21.32
C SER A 198 -5.76 -4.28 22.61
N ILE A 199 -4.55 -3.70 22.59
CA ILE A 199 -3.70 -3.59 23.79
C ILE A 199 -4.34 -2.67 24.84
N SER A 200 -4.90 -1.52 24.40
CA SER A 200 -5.61 -0.61 25.32
C SER A 200 -6.77 -1.31 26.00
N LYS A 201 -7.56 -2.10 25.27
CA LYS A 201 -8.68 -2.88 25.80
C LYS A 201 -8.22 -3.94 26.81
N GLU A 202 -7.17 -4.68 26.51
CA GLU A 202 -6.61 -5.70 27.43
C GLU A 202 -6.11 -5.09 28.74
N LEU A 203 -5.59 -3.86 28.68
CA LEU A 203 -5.13 -3.11 29.85
C LEU A 203 -6.25 -2.36 30.61
N GLY A 204 -7.49 -2.39 30.13
CA GLY A 204 -8.60 -1.64 30.70
C GLY A 204 -8.47 -0.13 30.55
N LEU A 205 -7.75 0.35 29.52
CA LEU A 205 -7.50 1.75 29.27
C LEU A 205 -8.44 2.31 28.21
N PRO A 206 -8.87 3.57 28.29
CA PRO A 206 -9.61 4.23 27.23
C PRO A 206 -8.72 4.46 26.00
N LEU A 207 -9.34 4.55 24.81
CA LEU A 207 -8.60 4.84 23.58
C LEU A 207 -8.34 6.34 23.46
N ARG A 208 -7.06 6.74 23.49
CA ARG A 208 -6.60 8.11 23.30
C ARG A 208 -6.00 8.28 21.92
N PHE A 209 -6.29 9.39 21.25
CA PHE A 209 -5.54 9.74 20.05
C PHE A 209 -4.11 10.12 20.43
N PRO A 210 -3.09 9.44 19.88
CA PRO A 210 -1.70 9.62 20.33
C PRO A 210 -0.96 10.75 19.61
N GLY A 211 -1.60 11.38 18.61
CA GLY A 211 -0.94 12.28 17.70
C GLY A 211 -0.57 13.64 18.26
N LYS A 212 0.16 14.39 17.45
CA LYS A 212 0.57 15.77 17.72
C LYS A 212 -0.64 16.67 18.00
N PRO A 213 -0.48 17.72 18.84
CA PRO A 213 -1.50 18.75 18.94
C PRO A 213 -1.81 19.36 17.56
N GLY A 214 -3.09 19.47 17.26
CA GLY A 214 -3.57 19.96 15.96
C GLY A 214 -3.81 18.85 14.92
N ALA A 215 -3.13 17.72 14.97
CA ALA A 215 -3.37 16.60 14.04
C ALA A 215 -4.79 16.01 14.15
N TYR A 216 -5.39 16.08 15.35
CA TYR A 216 -6.72 15.56 15.63
C TYR A 216 -7.82 16.25 14.80
N ASP A 217 -7.59 17.51 14.40
CA ASP A 217 -8.57 18.36 13.73
C ASP A 217 -8.29 18.58 12.23
N LYS A 218 -7.24 17.94 11.69
CA LYS A 218 -6.89 18.11 10.28
C LYS A 218 -7.68 17.19 9.36
N LEU A 219 -7.90 17.65 8.13
CA LEU A 219 -8.52 16.84 7.08
C LEU A 219 -7.56 15.77 6.62
N MET A 220 -8.07 14.57 6.58
CA MET A 220 -7.39 13.37 6.12
C MET A 220 -8.23 12.64 5.09
N GLU A 221 -7.57 11.90 4.24
CA GLU A 221 -8.18 10.86 3.41
C GLU A 221 -7.36 9.58 3.48
N MET A 222 -7.98 8.48 3.09
CA MET A 222 -7.33 7.18 3.00
C MET A 222 -7.62 6.52 1.65
N THR A 223 -6.93 5.44 1.41
CA THR A 223 -7.15 4.60 0.23
C THR A 223 -7.33 3.15 0.65
N ASP A 224 -8.45 2.56 0.32
CA ASP A 224 -8.68 1.11 0.47
C ASP A 224 -7.80 0.32 -0.50
N ALA A 225 -7.15 -0.73 -0.02
CA ALA A 225 -6.27 -1.55 -0.87
C ALA A 225 -7.02 -2.26 -2.01
N GLY A 226 -8.28 -2.63 -1.82
CA GLY A 226 -9.12 -3.22 -2.87
C GLY A 226 -9.56 -2.19 -3.91
N LEU A 227 -9.98 -0.99 -3.47
CA LEU A 227 -10.27 0.12 -4.37
C LEU A 227 -9.03 0.51 -5.19
N LEU A 228 -7.89 0.60 -4.53
CA LEU A 228 -6.61 0.90 -5.17
C LEU A 228 -6.25 -0.14 -6.23
N ALA A 229 -6.46 -1.42 -5.93
CA ALA A 229 -6.23 -2.51 -6.87
C ALA A 229 -7.11 -2.38 -8.11
N LYS A 230 -8.41 -2.13 -7.95
CA LYS A 230 -9.34 -1.88 -9.06
C LYS A 230 -8.92 -0.69 -9.92
N ALA A 231 -8.56 0.43 -9.28
CA ALA A 231 -8.10 1.63 -9.98
C ALA A 231 -6.77 1.38 -10.73
N THR A 232 -5.88 0.60 -10.15
CA THR A 232 -4.59 0.24 -10.77
C THR A 232 -4.80 -0.62 -12.00
N VAL A 233 -5.68 -1.63 -11.94
CA VAL A 233 -6.03 -2.48 -13.09
C VAL A 233 -6.78 -1.68 -14.15
N TRP A 234 -7.73 -0.81 -13.76
CA TRP A 234 -8.39 0.11 -14.68
C TRP A 234 -7.39 0.99 -15.43
N ALA A 235 -6.46 1.63 -14.71
CA ALA A 235 -5.46 2.51 -15.35
C ALA A 235 -4.50 1.75 -16.26
N ALA A 236 -4.28 0.46 -16.02
CA ALA A 236 -3.41 -0.39 -16.83
C ALA A 236 -4.11 -0.96 -18.08
N THR A 237 -5.45 -0.93 -18.14
CA THR A 237 -6.24 -1.55 -19.22
C THR A 237 -7.08 -0.58 -20.03
N ASP A 238 -7.24 0.66 -19.59
CA ASP A 238 -7.92 1.72 -20.34
C ASP A 238 -6.90 2.56 -21.11
N GLU A 239 -6.98 2.55 -22.43
CA GLU A 239 -6.04 3.28 -23.31
C GLU A 239 -5.97 4.78 -23.02
N ARG A 240 -7.05 5.38 -22.50
CA ARG A 240 -7.09 6.80 -22.11
C ARG A 240 -6.14 7.12 -20.95
N CYS A 241 -5.78 6.11 -20.16
CA CYS A 241 -4.90 6.23 -19.00
C CYS A 241 -3.41 6.09 -19.35
N SER A 242 -3.09 5.87 -20.63
CA SER A 242 -1.71 5.69 -21.09
C SER A 242 -0.83 6.89 -20.78
N ASN A 243 0.31 6.64 -20.13
CA ASN A 243 1.31 7.62 -19.75
C ASN A 243 0.75 8.76 -18.87
N GLN A 244 -0.05 8.38 -17.88
CA GLN A 244 -0.74 9.29 -16.98
C GLN A 244 -0.47 8.96 -15.50
N ALA A 245 -0.50 9.99 -14.64
CA ALA A 245 -0.58 9.84 -13.20
C ALA A 245 -2.02 10.06 -12.72
N PHE A 246 -2.43 9.35 -11.64
CA PHE A 246 -3.75 9.47 -11.02
C PHE A 246 -3.68 9.45 -9.50
N ASN A 247 -4.27 10.45 -8.86
CA ASN A 247 -4.60 10.39 -7.43
C ASN A 247 -5.76 9.41 -7.24
N ILE A 248 -5.58 8.44 -6.37
CA ILE A 248 -6.59 7.42 -6.06
C ILE A 248 -6.79 7.36 -4.55
N THR A 249 -7.99 7.70 -4.11
CA THR A 249 -8.40 7.71 -2.71
C THR A 249 -9.82 7.18 -2.56
N ASN A 250 -10.26 6.94 -1.32
CA ASN A 250 -11.61 6.45 -1.05
C ASN A 250 -12.71 7.37 -1.61
N GLY A 251 -12.45 8.68 -1.65
CA GLY A 251 -13.35 9.67 -2.21
C GLY A 251 -14.06 10.54 -1.17
N ASP A 252 -13.90 10.23 0.10
CA ASP A 252 -14.35 11.02 1.26
C ASP A 252 -13.16 11.64 2.01
N LEU A 253 -13.48 12.57 2.89
CA LEU A 253 -12.54 13.22 3.81
C LEU A 253 -13.05 13.06 5.23
N PHE A 254 -12.14 12.89 6.16
CA PHE A 254 -12.49 12.81 7.58
C PHE A 254 -11.52 13.60 8.45
N ARG A 255 -11.85 13.75 9.73
CA ARG A 255 -10.97 14.25 10.79
C ARG A 255 -10.88 13.19 11.88
N TRP A 256 -9.73 13.10 12.53
CA TRP A 256 -9.58 12.13 13.62
C TRP A 256 -10.56 12.41 14.78
N ASN A 257 -10.92 13.67 15.03
CA ASN A 257 -11.87 14.02 16.09
C ASN A 257 -13.28 13.44 15.86
N ASP A 258 -13.68 13.19 14.60
CA ASP A 258 -14.92 12.48 14.25
C ASP A 258 -14.70 10.97 14.14
N MET A 259 -13.62 10.54 13.49
CA MET A 259 -13.35 9.12 13.23
C MET A 259 -12.93 8.36 14.49
N TRP A 260 -12.10 8.95 15.35
CA TRP A 260 -11.54 8.28 16.53
C TRP A 260 -12.60 7.73 17.50
N PRO A 261 -13.67 8.48 17.83
CA PRO A 261 -14.78 7.95 18.64
C PRO A 261 -15.50 6.76 17.99
N LYS A 262 -15.60 6.72 16.67
CA LYS A 262 -16.24 5.62 15.94
C LYS A 262 -15.37 4.35 16.01
N LEU A 263 -14.05 4.51 15.83
CA LEU A 263 -13.09 3.42 15.98
C LEU A 263 -13.09 2.87 17.41
N ALA A 264 -13.06 3.75 18.44
CA ALA A 264 -13.14 3.32 19.83
C ALA A 264 -14.40 2.51 20.13
N ARG A 265 -15.55 2.97 19.63
CA ARG A 265 -16.83 2.25 19.76
C ARG A 265 -16.79 0.86 19.14
N TRP A 266 -16.15 0.72 17.97
CA TRP A 266 -16.00 -0.59 17.32
C TRP A 266 -15.22 -1.59 18.18
N PHE A 267 -14.21 -1.10 18.91
CA PHE A 267 -13.44 -1.88 19.88
C PHE A 267 -14.10 -1.97 21.27
N GLU A 268 -15.28 -1.36 21.47
CA GLU A 268 -15.99 -1.27 22.76
C GLU A 268 -15.11 -0.58 23.83
N LEU A 269 -14.45 0.51 23.45
CA LEU A 269 -13.61 1.33 24.28
C LEU A 269 -14.23 2.71 24.51
N GLU A 270 -14.02 3.25 25.69
CA GLU A 270 -14.27 4.67 25.95
C GLU A 270 -13.21 5.52 25.28
N VAL A 271 -13.60 6.71 24.84
CA VAL A 271 -12.68 7.72 24.32
C VAL A 271 -12.22 8.63 25.47
N ALA A 272 -10.93 8.86 25.55
CA ALA A 272 -10.38 9.88 26.43
C ALA A 272 -9.75 11.02 25.61
N PRO A 273 -9.53 12.20 26.20
CA PRO A 273 -8.90 13.32 25.51
C PRO A 273 -7.59 12.93 24.83
N PRO A 274 -7.26 13.49 23.67
CA PRO A 274 -5.99 13.26 23.00
C PRO A 274 -4.80 13.47 23.95
N LEU A 275 -3.80 12.61 23.83
CA LEU A 275 -2.56 12.70 24.58
C LEU A 275 -1.40 12.45 23.65
N PRO A 276 -0.63 13.47 23.28
CA PRO A 276 0.55 13.31 22.44
C PRO A 276 1.56 12.35 23.08
N MET A 277 1.85 11.25 22.41
CA MET A 277 2.79 10.24 22.87
C MET A 277 3.35 9.47 21.68
N SER A 278 4.60 9.04 21.76
CA SER A 278 5.18 8.16 20.75
C SER A 278 4.71 6.72 20.99
N LEU A 279 4.03 6.14 20.02
CA LEU A 279 3.66 4.73 20.04
C LEU A 279 4.90 3.83 19.97
N GLU A 280 5.94 4.24 19.23
CA GLU A 280 7.22 3.53 19.21
C GLU A 280 7.80 3.34 20.62
N VAL A 281 7.76 4.39 21.44
CA VAL A 281 8.30 4.36 22.80
C VAL A 281 7.41 3.57 23.74
N ILE A 282 6.11 3.90 23.80
CA ILE A 282 5.20 3.31 24.80
C ILE A 282 4.80 1.86 24.50
N MET A 283 4.97 1.42 23.26
CA MET A 283 4.67 0.05 22.81
C MET A 283 5.92 -0.85 22.74
N ALA A 284 7.12 -0.31 22.98
CA ALA A 284 8.37 -1.06 22.85
C ALA A 284 8.45 -2.31 23.77
N ASP A 285 7.83 -2.25 24.93
CA ASP A 285 7.84 -3.31 25.95
C ASP A 285 6.56 -4.19 25.97
N LYS A 286 5.67 -4.08 24.98
CA LYS A 286 4.37 -4.77 24.97
C LYS A 286 4.39 -6.18 24.35
N GLU A 287 5.54 -6.65 23.88
CA GLU A 287 5.66 -8.02 23.31
C GLU A 287 5.25 -9.12 24.33
N PRO A 288 5.64 -9.08 25.63
CA PRO A 288 5.17 -10.07 26.61
C PRO A 288 3.64 -10.03 26.82
N LEU A 289 3.04 -8.85 26.85
CA LEU A 289 1.59 -8.69 26.93
C LEU A 289 0.91 -9.28 25.68
N TRP A 290 1.44 -8.97 24.49
CA TRP A 290 0.91 -9.52 23.24
C TRP A 290 0.99 -11.05 23.21
N ASN A 291 2.09 -11.64 23.68
CA ASN A 291 2.24 -13.10 23.78
C ASN A 291 1.20 -13.72 24.73
N ALA A 292 0.89 -13.05 25.86
CA ALA A 292 -0.20 -13.47 26.73
C ALA A 292 -1.57 -13.36 26.06
N MET A 293 -1.81 -12.29 25.29
CA MET A 293 -3.03 -12.12 24.50
C MET A 293 -3.13 -13.19 23.39
N MET A 294 -2.01 -13.54 22.73
CA MET A 294 -1.99 -14.63 21.74
C MET A 294 -2.46 -15.94 22.36
N ALA A 295 -1.95 -16.29 23.54
CA ALA A 295 -2.37 -17.50 24.24
C ALA A 295 -3.85 -17.45 24.69
N LYS A 296 -4.30 -16.29 25.20
CA LYS A 296 -5.66 -16.08 25.71
C LYS A 296 -6.71 -16.14 24.61
N TYR A 297 -6.46 -15.52 23.45
CA TYR A 297 -7.41 -15.32 22.37
C TYR A 297 -7.15 -16.20 21.14
N GLY A 298 -6.09 -17.00 21.15
CA GLY A 298 -5.71 -17.85 20.04
C GLY A 298 -5.24 -17.06 18.80
N LEU A 299 -4.54 -15.94 19.01
CA LEU A 299 -4.03 -15.12 17.93
C LEU A 299 -2.89 -15.85 17.19
N LYS A 300 -2.73 -15.58 15.89
CA LYS A 300 -1.82 -16.34 15.03
C LYS A 300 -0.47 -15.65 14.78
N TYR A 301 -0.36 -14.35 15.01
CA TYR A 301 0.76 -13.54 14.55
C TYR A 301 1.49 -12.89 15.72
N ASN A 302 2.81 -13.00 15.71
CA ASN A 302 3.64 -12.44 16.77
C ASN A 302 3.68 -10.91 16.71
N TYR A 303 4.16 -10.30 17.80
CA TYR A 303 4.15 -8.85 17.95
C TYR A 303 4.88 -8.10 16.83
N LYS A 304 6.02 -8.64 16.34
CA LYS A 304 6.82 -8.03 15.27
C LYS A 304 6.13 -8.06 13.91
N GLU A 305 5.25 -9.03 13.69
CA GLU A 305 4.49 -9.13 12.44
C GLU A 305 3.35 -8.11 12.36
N VAL A 306 2.82 -7.69 13.52
CA VAL A 306 1.65 -6.79 13.61
C VAL A 306 1.98 -5.39 14.11
N SER A 307 3.20 -5.13 14.58
CA SER A 307 3.60 -3.82 15.10
C SER A 307 4.34 -2.98 14.05
N SER A 308 3.89 -1.74 13.87
CA SER A 308 4.47 -0.77 12.95
C SER A 308 4.37 0.65 13.53
N TRP A 309 4.85 0.82 14.76
CA TRP A 309 4.62 2.00 15.58
C TRP A 309 5.21 3.27 15.00
N VAL A 310 6.41 3.19 14.42
CA VAL A 310 7.08 4.33 13.75
C VAL A 310 6.19 4.93 12.66
N PHE A 311 5.50 4.09 11.88
CA PHE A 311 4.59 4.57 10.85
C PHE A 311 3.33 5.21 11.46
N GLY A 312 2.83 4.67 12.57
CA GLY A 312 1.75 5.29 13.33
C GLY A 312 2.12 6.69 13.82
N ASP A 313 3.27 6.82 14.48
CA ASP A 313 3.78 8.11 14.95
C ASP A 313 3.97 9.10 13.80
N PHE A 314 4.47 8.65 12.64
CA PHE A 314 4.61 9.47 11.45
C PHE A 314 3.27 10.02 10.97
N VAL A 315 2.25 9.17 10.79
CA VAL A 315 0.94 9.62 10.30
C VAL A 315 0.22 10.49 11.34
N PHE A 316 0.25 10.11 12.61
CA PHE A 316 -0.38 10.89 13.68
C PHE A 316 0.35 12.20 14.01
N SER A 317 1.54 12.42 13.45
CA SER A 317 2.26 13.69 13.57
C SER A 317 1.80 14.77 12.58
N TRP A 318 0.96 14.45 11.60
CA TRP A 318 0.53 15.40 10.58
C TRP A 318 -0.49 16.40 11.14
N ASP A 319 0.00 17.56 11.51
CA ASP A 319 -0.78 18.70 12.02
C ASP A 319 -1.21 19.66 10.89
N TYR A 320 -1.33 19.15 9.67
CA TYR A 320 -1.76 19.81 8.45
C TYR A 320 -2.70 18.95 7.64
N ASP A 321 -3.46 19.57 6.75
CA ASP A 321 -4.41 18.87 5.88
C ASP A 321 -3.67 17.95 4.88
N MET A 322 -4.16 16.72 4.73
CA MET A 322 -3.54 15.66 3.93
C MET A 322 -4.57 15.09 2.95
N PHE A 323 -4.74 15.73 1.78
CA PHE A 323 -5.66 15.25 0.75
C PHE A 323 -5.31 15.75 -0.66
N GLY A 324 -5.76 14.99 -1.66
CA GLY A 324 -5.60 15.29 -3.07
C GLY A 324 -6.91 15.51 -3.81
N ASP A 325 -6.81 15.91 -5.07
CA ASP A 325 -7.94 16.04 -5.99
C ASP A 325 -8.10 14.76 -6.82
N GLY A 326 -9.14 13.96 -6.56
CA GLY A 326 -9.48 12.76 -7.31
C GLY A 326 -10.26 13.01 -8.61
N SER A 327 -10.46 14.27 -9.01
CA SER A 327 -11.31 14.62 -10.17
C SER A 327 -10.77 14.08 -11.49
N LYS A 328 -9.45 13.92 -11.63
CA LYS A 328 -8.83 13.39 -12.87
C LYS A 328 -9.26 11.94 -13.09
N ALA A 329 -9.14 11.07 -12.10
CA ALA A 329 -9.57 9.68 -12.23
C ALA A 329 -11.04 9.56 -12.61
N ARG A 330 -11.90 10.37 -11.99
CA ARG A 330 -13.35 10.42 -12.31
C ARG A 330 -13.61 10.86 -13.75
N ARG A 331 -12.92 11.89 -14.26
CA ARG A 331 -13.05 12.34 -15.66
C ARG A 331 -12.57 11.29 -16.66
N PHE A 332 -11.65 10.43 -16.26
CA PHE A 332 -11.15 9.32 -17.07
C PHE A 332 -11.98 8.05 -16.95
N GLY A 333 -13.02 8.05 -16.11
CA GLY A 333 -14.02 6.97 -16.02
C GLY A 333 -13.91 6.07 -14.80
N PHE A 334 -13.04 6.37 -13.85
CA PHE A 334 -13.01 5.65 -12.57
C PHE A 334 -13.94 6.34 -11.56
N HIS A 335 -15.09 5.73 -11.29
CA HIS A 335 -16.17 6.30 -10.47
C HIS A 335 -16.40 5.56 -9.15
N GLU A 336 -15.60 4.53 -8.85
CA GLU A 336 -15.72 3.80 -7.60
C GLU A 336 -15.24 4.65 -6.42
N PHE A 337 -15.89 4.48 -5.29
CA PHE A 337 -15.56 5.10 -4.01
C PHE A 337 -15.83 4.13 -2.86
N ILE A 338 -15.26 4.40 -1.70
CA ILE A 338 -15.47 3.64 -0.46
C ILE A 338 -15.63 4.65 0.68
N ASP A 339 -16.57 4.40 1.56
CA ASP A 339 -16.67 5.12 2.83
C ASP A 339 -15.51 4.68 3.75
N THR A 340 -14.74 5.65 4.25
CA THR A 340 -13.54 5.37 5.06
C THR A 340 -13.88 4.73 6.41
N GLU A 341 -15.02 5.06 7.02
CA GLU A 341 -15.46 4.40 8.26
C GLU A 341 -15.80 2.91 8.01
N GLU A 342 -16.56 2.62 6.95
CA GLU A 342 -16.87 1.25 6.53
C GLU A 342 -15.59 0.47 6.17
N MET A 343 -14.62 1.11 5.53
CA MET A 343 -13.32 0.52 5.26
C MET A 343 -12.61 0.07 6.54
N PHE A 344 -12.52 0.94 7.55
CA PHE A 344 -11.91 0.58 8.83
C PHE A 344 -12.61 -0.61 9.48
N PHE A 345 -13.93 -0.58 9.55
CA PHE A 345 -14.71 -1.64 10.21
C PHE A 345 -14.59 -2.98 9.49
N ARG A 346 -14.61 -2.97 8.17
CA ARG A 346 -14.41 -4.16 7.35
C ARG A 346 -12.99 -4.74 7.54
N ILE A 347 -11.96 -3.90 7.55
CA ILE A 347 -10.57 -4.33 7.75
C ILE A 347 -10.39 -4.91 9.16
N PHE A 348 -10.93 -4.27 10.18
CA PHE A 348 -10.85 -4.78 11.55
C PHE A 348 -11.64 -6.09 11.73
N GLY A 349 -12.80 -6.23 11.09
CA GLY A 349 -13.54 -7.50 11.03
C GLY A 349 -12.69 -8.62 10.41
N ASN A 350 -12.04 -8.33 9.29
CA ASN A 350 -11.12 -9.27 8.64
C ASN A 350 -9.91 -9.62 9.55
N PHE A 351 -9.40 -8.66 10.32
CA PHE A 351 -8.33 -8.94 11.28
C PHE A 351 -8.80 -9.89 12.40
N ARG A 352 -10.04 -9.75 12.91
CA ARG A 352 -10.63 -10.70 13.87
C ARG A 352 -10.80 -12.09 13.27
N GLU A 353 -11.40 -12.21 12.09
CA GLU A 353 -11.60 -13.48 11.39
C GLU A 353 -10.28 -14.23 11.17
N ARG A 354 -9.23 -13.50 10.81
CA ARG A 354 -7.88 -14.04 10.62
C ARG A 354 -7.13 -14.29 11.93
N ARG A 355 -7.71 -13.93 13.08
CA ARG A 355 -7.07 -13.98 14.40
C ARG A 355 -5.78 -13.17 14.47
N VAL A 356 -5.79 -11.99 13.85
CA VAL A 356 -4.72 -10.98 13.98
C VAL A 356 -4.91 -10.22 15.28
N ILE A 357 -6.17 -9.89 15.61
CA ILE A 357 -6.59 -9.21 16.85
C ILE A 357 -7.72 -10.00 17.52
N PRO A 358 -7.99 -9.75 18.82
CA PRO A 358 -9.11 -10.36 19.56
C PRO A 358 -10.48 -10.05 19.01
#